data_73f2c3830f2fec74aa4c07343f3ff6f0
#
_entry.id   73f2c3830f2fec74aa4c07343f3ff6f0
#
_cell.length_a   1.000
_cell.length_b   1.000
_cell.length_c   1.000
_cell.angle_alpha   90.00
_cell.angle_beta   90.00
_cell.angle_gamma   90.00
#
_symmetry.space_group_name_H-M   'P 1'
#
loop_
_entity.id
_entity.type
_entity.pdbx_description
1 polymer ?
#
loop_
_entity_poly.entity_id
_entity_poly.type
_entity_poly.pdbx_seq_one_letter_code
_entity_poly.pdbx_strand_id
1 'polypeptide(L)'
;YIFLIVRTILSLIMDFILIPNFSVYGVAFSNIIVNTILAIISILILYYQKNIKFCWFHKEDKSILKNWLKVGSFSGFQQFLDNFIYAIMVCKMVNLVAEQGNYWIANNFIWGWLLIPITALSEVIRSDCKDGYKNLKQFNYYFISSLVLLLWGLSIPLWTPFFQYGENLNNAKEIFLIVIKLVPFYIAYAGSAIIDNIFIGLGKTIYNFINSIIVNLVYYGIFYLLYLTKLITFNMNTIILMFGFGMVVHLIVSVVEQKIFISKLNFNDIKI
;
A
#
# COMPACT_ATOMS: atom_id res chain seq x y z
N TYR A 1 -16.77 11.72 1.91
CA TYR A 1 -16.19 12.51 3.03
C TYR A 1 -16.93 12.27 4.35
N ILE A 2 -18.27 12.30 4.39
CA ILE A 2 -19.07 12.07 5.61
C ILE A 2 -18.70 10.72 6.26
N PHE A 3 -18.58 9.66 5.47
CA PHE A 3 -18.18 8.33 5.95
C PHE A 3 -16.81 8.30 6.64
N LEU A 4 -15.84 9.06 6.12
CA LEU A 4 -14.52 9.18 6.73
C LEU A 4 -14.58 9.90 8.07
N ILE A 5 -15.34 10.99 8.15
CA ILE A 5 -15.54 11.73 9.41
C ILE A 5 -16.20 10.84 10.46
N VAL A 6 -17.26 10.14 10.09
CA VAL A 6 -17.97 9.20 11.00
C VAL A 6 -17.04 8.09 11.45
N ARG A 7 -16.24 7.50 10.54
CA ARG A 7 -15.24 6.49 10.88
C ARG A 7 -14.23 7.01 11.90
N THR A 8 -13.67 8.20 11.67
CA THR A 8 -12.66 8.79 12.56
C THR A 8 -13.23 9.03 13.95
N ILE A 9 -14.43 9.62 14.05
CA ILE A 9 -15.09 9.88 15.33
C ILE A 9 -15.38 8.56 16.07
N LEU A 10 -15.95 7.56 15.37
CA LEU A 10 -16.24 6.26 15.97
C LEU A 10 -14.96 5.55 16.43
N SER A 11 -13.89 5.58 15.64
CA SER A 11 -12.59 5.01 16.04
C SER A 11 -12.06 5.67 17.30
N LEU A 12 -12.04 7.00 17.35
CA LEU A 12 -11.59 7.72 18.53
C LEU A 12 -12.39 7.34 19.78
N ILE A 13 -13.72 7.30 19.71
CA ILE A 13 -14.58 6.92 20.82
C ILE A 13 -14.27 5.49 21.28
N MET A 14 -14.21 4.54 20.35
CA MET A 14 -13.97 3.13 20.68
C MET A 14 -12.56 2.91 21.23
N ASP A 15 -11.55 3.60 20.70
CA ASP A 15 -10.18 3.53 21.19
C ASP A 15 -10.08 4.05 22.62
N PHE A 16 -10.72 5.19 22.93
CA PHE A 16 -10.75 5.72 24.30
C PHE A 16 -11.43 4.78 25.31
N ILE A 17 -12.40 3.98 24.88
CA ILE A 17 -13.12 3.04 25.76
C ILE A 17 -12.35 1.71 25.88
N LEU A 18 -11.85 1.18 24.77
CA LEU A 18 -11.35 -0.20 24.71
C LEU A 18 -9.85 -0.33 25.01
N ILE A 19 -9.03 0.65 24.60
CA ILE A 19 -7.56 0.56 24.81
C ILE A 19 -7.20 0.55 26.30
N PRO A 20 -7.77 1.41 27.17
CA PRO A 20 -7.43 1.37 28.60
C PRO A 20 -7.78 0.04 29.28
N ASN A 21 -8.84 -0.64 28.80
CA ASN A 21 -9.33 -1.89 29.40
C ASN A 21 -8.68 -3.16 28.83
N PHE A 22 -8.30 -3.14 27.54
CA PHE A 22 -7.84 -4.33 26.82
C PHE A 22 -6.46 -4.17 26.16
N SER A 23 -5.77 -3.05 26.37
CA SER A 23 -4.45 -2.75 25.80
C SER A 23 -4.41 -3.01 24.28
N VAL A 24 -3.48 -3.82 23.80
CA VAL A 24 -3.31 -4.13 22.35
C VAL A 24 -4.58 -4.77 21.75
N TYR A 25 -5.27 -5.63 22.50
CA TYR A 25 -6.53 -6.24 22.04
C TYR A 25 -7.65 -5.20 21.90
N GLY A 26 -7.61 -4.11 22.69
CA GLY A 26 -8.56 -3.00 22.57
C GLY A 26 -8.54 -2.35 21.19
N VAL A 27 -7.37 -2.17 20.60
CA VAL A 27 -7.24 -1.64 19.23
C VAL A 27 -7.86 -2.58 18.20
N ALA A 28 -7.65 -3.89 18.33
CA ALA A 28 -8.23 -4.88 17.42
C ALA A 28 -9.75 -4.90 17.52
N PHE A 29 -10.30 -4.91 18.74
CA PHE A 29 -11.75 -4.85 18.98
C PHE A 29 -12.38 -3.57 18.47
N SER A 30 -11.75 -2.41 18.70
CA SER A 30 -12.19 -1.12 18.17
C SER A 30 -12.32 -1.18 16.65
N ASN A 31 -11.29 -1.62 15.96
CA ASN A 31 -11.31 -1.75 14.49
C ASN A 31 -12.43 -2.69 13.98
N ILE A 32 -12.63 -3.84 14.61
CA ILE A 32 -13.68 -4.78 14.24
C ILE A 32 -15.06 -4.13 14.42
N ILE A 33 -15.32 -3.52 15.58
CA ILE A 33 -16.61 -2.90 15.91
C ILE A 33 -16.90 -1.75 14.93
N VAL A 34 -15.94 -0.83 14.74
CA VAL A 34 -16.10 0.32 13.85
C VAL A 34 -16.38 -0.11 12.41
N ASN A 35 -15.60 -1.07 11.88
CA ASN A 35 -15.81 -1.55 10.52
C ASN A 35 -17.15 -2.29 10.37
N THR A 36 -17.60 -3.02 11.40
CA THR A 36 -18.92 -3.69 11.40
C THR A 36 -20.05 -2.67 11.39
N ILE A 37 -19.99 -1.65 12.23
CA ILE A 37 -20.99 -0.56 12.27
C ILE A 37 -21.04 0.15 10.91
N LEU A 38 -19.90 0.50 10.33
CA LEU A 38 -19.83 1.16 9.03
C LEU A 38 -20.37 0.28 7.90
N ALA A 39 -20.12 -1.02 7.93
CA ALA A 39 -20.70 -1.96 6.96
C ALA A 39 -22.22 -1.99 7.04
N ILE A 40 -22.79 -2.07 8.25
CA ILE A 40 -24.25 -2.02 8.47
C ILE A 40 -24.82 -0.71 7.96
N ILE A 41 -24.22 0.44 8.32
CA ILE A 41 -24.66 1.76 7.84
C ILE A 41 -24.62 1.84 6.32
N SER A 42 -23.56 1.32 5.67
CA SER A 42 -23.43 1.27 4.21
C SER A 42 -24.57 0.48 3.57
N ILE A 43 -24.88 -0.70 4.11
CA ILE A 43 -25.97 -1.55 3.62
C ILE A 43 -27.33 -0.82 3.75
N LEU A 44 -27.57 -0.19 4.89
CA LEU A 44 -28.80 0.58 5.13
C LEU A 44 -28.94 1.76 4.15
N ILE A 45 -27.86 2.51 3.91
CA ILE A 45 -27.85 3.61 2.93
C ILE A 45 -28.16 3.10 1.52
N LEU A 46 -27.53 2.00 1.10
CA LEU A 46 -27.80 1.41 -0.21
C LEU A 46 -29.25 0.94 -0.34
N TYR A 47 -29.77 0.32 0.70
CA TYR A 47 -31.16 -0.17 0.72
C TYR A 47 -32.19 0.98 0.66
N TYR A 48 -32.03 2.02 1.50
CA TYR A 48 -33.02 3.11 1.60
C TYR A 48 -32.86 4.20 0.54
N GLN A 49 -31.62 4.61 0.20
CA GLN A 49 -31.41 5.73 -0.73
C GLN A 49 -31.32 5.30 -2.20
N LYS A 50 -30.80 4.13 -2.49
CA LYS A 50 -30.59 3.66 -3.87
C LYS A 50 -31.63 2.64 -4.32
N ASN A 51 -32.63 2.30 -3.47
CA ASN A 51 -33.63 1.26 -3.76
C ASN A 51 -33.02 -0.05 -4.28
N ILE A 52 -31.81 -0.37 -3.85
CA ILE A 52 -31.15 -1.62 -4.23
C ILE A 52 -31.84 -2.74 -3.47
N LYS A 53 -32.65 -3.51 -4.19
CA LYS A 53 -33.28 -4.71 -3.64
C LYS A 53 -32.22 -5.83 -3.60
N PHE A 54 -32.11 -6.50 -2.45
CA PHE A 54 -31.33 -7.71 -2.33
C PHE A 54 -32.01 -8.79 -3.22
N CYS A 55 -31.42 -9.06 -4.38
CA CYS A 55 -31.82 -10.15 -5.24
C CYS A 55 -30.85 -11.32 -5.07
N TRP A 56 -31.37 -12.52 -4.84
CA TRP A 56 -30.57 -13.74 -4.90
C TRP A 56 -30.14 -13.99 -6.36
N PHE A 57 -28.95 -14.56 -6.55
CA PHE A 57 -28.24 -14.77 -7.82
C PHE A 57 -29.16 -15.11 -9.01
N HIS A 58 -29.08 -14.29 -10.08
CA HIS A 58 -29.70 -14.58 -11.37
C HIS A 58 -28.68 -15.29 -12.29
N LYS A 59 -29.18 -16.01 -13.32
CA LYS A 59 -28.31 -16.73 -14.29
C LYS A 59 -27.33 -15.80 -15.01
N GLU A 60 -27.69 -14.55 -15.23
CA GLU A 60 -26.87 -13.51 -15.86
C GLU A 60 -25.68 -13.09 -14.99
N ASP A 61 -25.78 -13.27 -13.67
CA ASP A 61 -24.72 -12.91 -12.73
C ASP A 61 -23.46 -13.80 -12.84
N LYS A 62 -23.58 -14.97 -13.49
CA LYS A 62 -22.45 -15.89 -13.66
C LYS A 62 -21.32 -15.30 -14.49
N SER A 63 -21.63 -14.49 -15.52
CA SER A 63 -20.59 -13.84 -16.35
C SER A 63 -19.89 -12.72 -15.60
N ILE A 64 -20.65 -11.95 -14.83
CA ILE A 64 -20.14 -10.89 -13.95
C ILE A 64 -19.27 -11.49 -12.86
N LEU A 65 -19.76 -12.54 -12.19
CA LEU A 65 -19.02 -13.27 -11.16
C LEU A 65 -17.72 -13.87 -11.69
N LYS A 66 -17.74 -14.46 -12.90
CA LYS A 66 -16.52 -15.00 -13.54
C LYS A 66 -15.48 -13.92 -13.81
N ASN A 67 -15.89 -12.77 -14.32
CA ASN A 67 -14.98 -11.65 -14.57
C ASN A 67 -14.46 -11.05 -13.26
N TRP A 68 -15.32 -10.88 -12.27
CA TRP A 68 -14.95 -10.41 -10.93
C TRP A 68 -13.95 -11.37 -10.25
N LEU A 69 -14.20 -12.68 -10.29
CA LEU A 69 -13.29 -13.68 -9.76
C LEU A 69 -11.95 -13.68 -10.51
N LYS A 70 -11.94 -13.48 -11.83
CA LYS A 70 -10.71 -13.43 -12.62
C LYS A 70 -9.82 -12.26 -12.21
N VAL A 71 -10.38 -11.07 -12.04
CA VAL A 71 -9.63 -9.87 -11.63
C VAL A 71 -9.32 -9.90 -10.13
N GLY A 72 -10.32 -10.23 -9.32
CA GLY A 72 -10.21 -10.22 -7.86
C GLY A 72 -9.31 -11.31 -7.30
N SER A 73 -9.22 -12.49 -7.95
CA SER A 73 -8.34 -13.56 -7.48
C SER A 73 -6.87 -13.16 -7.56
N PHE A 74 -6.42 -12.59 -8.67
CA PHE A 74 -5.02 -12.13 -8.78
C PHE A 74 -4.70 -11.03 -7.77
N SER A 75 -5.58 -10.06 -7.58
CA SER A 75 -5.41 -9.03 -6.57
C SER A 75 -5.46 -9.59 -5.14
N GLY A 76 -6.37 -10.55 -4.88
CA GLY A 76 -6.46 -11.23 -3.58
C GLY A 76 -5.24 -12.08 -3.26
N PHE A 77 -4.75 -12.86 -4.23
CA PHE A 77 -3.53 -13.65 -4.06
C PHE A 77 -2.29 -12.78 -3.92
N GLN A 78 -2.20 -11.66 -4.65
CA GLN A 78 -1.14 -10.69 -4.47
C GLN A 78 -1.12 -10.18 -3.03
N GLN A 79 -2.25 -9.66 -2.54
CA GLN A 79 -2.35 -9.12 -1.18
C GLN A 79 -2.06 -10.18 -0.11
N PHE A 80 -2.53 -11.40 -0.33
CA PHE A 80 -2.22 -12.52 0.56
C PHE A 80 -0.71 -12.81 0.57
N LEU A 81 -0.07 -12.91 -0.59
CA LEU A 81 1.36 -13.17 -0.73
C LEU A 81 2.19 -12.08 -0.05
N ASP A 82 1.88 -10.81 -0.33
CA ASP A 82 2.57 -9.66 0.25
C ASP A 82 2.52 -9.70 1.79
N ASN A 83 1.33 -9.89 2.37
CA ASN A 83 1.17 -9.96 3.82
C ASN A 83 1.79 -11.20 4.44
N PHE A 84 1.69 -12.35 3.78
CA PHE A 84 2.24 -13.62 4.25
C PHE A 84 3.77 -13.58 4.32
N ILE A 85 4.41 -13.14 3.24
CA ILE A 85 5.87 -13.00 3.18
C ILE A 85 6.34 -11.95 4.17
N TYR A 86 5.63 -10.81 4.26
CA TYR A 86 5.92 -9.79 5.24
C TYR A 86 5.88 -10.34 6.67
N ALA A 87 4.83 -11.07 7.04
CA ALA A 87 4.69 -11.61 8.39
C ALA A 87 5.75 -12.69 8.72
N ILE A 88 6.04 -13.61 7.80
CA ILE A 88 6.90 -14.76 8.06
C ILE A 88 8.38 -14.43 7.90
N MET A 89 8.74 -13.69 6.86
CA MET A 89 10.15 -13.42 6.54
C MET A 89 10.59 -12.06 7.07
N VAL A 90 9.91 -11.01 6.63
CA VAL A 90 10.34 -9.63 6.85
C VAL A 90 10.28 -9.24 8.31
N CYS A 91 9.17 -9.51 9.01
CA CYS A 91 9.06 -9.21 10.44
C CYS A 91 10.11 -9.94 11.27
N LYS A 92 10.45 -11.20 10.93
CA LYS A 92 11.51 -11.91 11.62
C LYS A 92 12.87 -11.24 11.45
N MET A 93 13.23 -10.83 10.23
CA MET A 93 14.52 -10.18 9.97
C MET A 93 14.61 -8.81 10.65
N VAL A 94 13.54 -8.02 10.64
CA VAL A 94 13.50 -6.71 11.32
C VAL A 94 13.62 -6.87 12.84
N ASN A 95 12.90 -7.85 13.40
CA ASN A 95 12.85 -8.06 14.86
C ASN A 95 14.15 -8.61 15.46
N LEU A 96 15.15 -8.95 14.63
CA LEU A 96 16.50 -9.29 15.09
C LEU A 96 17.35 -8.08 15.45
N VAL A 97 16.96 -6.90 14.97
CA VAL A 97 17.72 -5.66 15.19
C VAL A 97 17.28 -5.03 16.52
N ALA A 98 18.24 -4.67 17.35
CA ALA A 98 17.98 -4.10 18.68
C ALA A 98 17.10 -2.82 18.62
N GLU A 99 17.23 -2.04 17.55
CA GLU A 99 16.54 -0.75 17.35
C GLU A 99 15.27 -0.88 16.48
N GLN A 100 14.67 -2.06 16.43
CA GLN A 100 13.47 -2.34 15.61
C GLN A 100 12.34 -1.34 15.85
N GLY A 101 12.14 -0.88 17.09
CA GLY A 101 11.12 0.12 17.41
C GLY A 101 11.29 1.41 16.63
N ASN A 102 12.51 1.91 16.51
CA ASN A 102 12.83 3.11 15.74
C ASN A 102 12.51 2.94 14.24
N TYR A 103 12.80 1.75 13.69
CA TYR A 103 12.43 1.41 12.32
C TYR A 103 10.91 1.44 12.11
N TRP A 104 10.14 0.82 13.01
CA TRP A 104 8.68 0.79 12.87
C TRP A 104 8.05 2.16 12.98
N ILE A 105 8.55 3.04 13.86
CA ILE A 105 8.09 4.42 13.98
C ILE A 105 8.43 5.19 12.69
N ALA A 106 9.66 5.08 12.19
CA ALA A 106 10.07 5.70 10.94
C ALA A 106 9.21 5.25 9.76
N ASN A 107 8.95 3.95 9.65
CA ASN A 107 8.11 3.38 8.61
C ASN A 107 6.65 3.86 8.72
N ASN A 108 6.09 3.88 9.92
CA ASN A 108 4.73 4.39 10.16
C ASN A 108 4.61 5.88 9.82
N PHE A 109 5.63 6.69 10.10
CA PHE A 109 5.65 8.09 9.68
C PHE A 109 5.59 8.22 8.16
N ILE A 110 6.38 7.42 7.43
CA ILE A 110 6.36 7.47 5.95
C ILE A 110 5.01 7.03 5.41
N TRP A 111 4.47 5.91 5.86
CA TRP A 111 3.17 5.39 5.39
C TRP A 111 1.98 6.22 5.85
N GLY A 112 2.00 6.69 7.09
CA GLY A 112 0.88 7.41 7.70
C GLY A 112 0.85 8.91 7.39
N TRP A 113 1.96 9.50 6.92
CA TRP A 113 2.03 10.94 6.64
C TRP A 113 2.53 11.24 5.24
N LEU A 114 3.72 10.78 4.88
CA LEU A 114 4.34 11.16 3.62
C LEU A 114 3.62 10.55 2.42
N LEU A 115 3.21 9.30 2.49
CA LEU A 115 2.57 8.58 1.37
C LEU A 115 1.07 8.85 1.22
N ILE A 116 0.40 9.54 2.16
CA ILE A 116 -1.04 9.83 2.05
C ILE A 116 -1.39 10.50 0.71
N PRO A 117 -0.69 11.55 0.24
CA PRO A 117 -1.03 12.16 -1.04
C PRO A 117 -0.81 11.22 -2.23
N ILE A 118 0.19 10.32 -2.17
CA ILE A 118 0.43 9.31 -3.22
C ILE A 118 -0.68 8.26 -3.23
N THR A 119 -1.16 7.82 -2.06
CA THR A 119 -2.31 6.90 -2.00
C THR A 119 -3.60 7.55 -2.49
N ALA A 120 -3.82 8.82 -2.20
CA ALA A 120 -4.94 9.58 -2.75
C ALA A 120 -4.85 9.70 -4.28
N LEU A 121 -3.66 9.99 -4.83
CA LEU A 121 -3.42 9.99 -6.27
C LEU A 121 -3.71 8.63 -6.90
N SER A 122 -3.38 7.54 -6.22
CA SER A 122 -3.67 6.17 -6.67
C SER A 122 -5.16 5.94 -6.92
N GLU A 123 -6.04 6.46 -6.07
CA GLU A 123 -7.50 6.33 -6.27
C GLU A 123 -7.98 7.15 -7.47
N VAL A 124 -7.40 8.33 -7.71
CA VAL A 124 -7.70 9.14 -8.92
C VAL A 124 -7.28 8.36 -10.17
N ILE A 125 -6.07 7.80 -10.19
CA ILE A 125 -5.57 7.00 -11.33
C ILE A 125 -6.52 5.84 -11.63
N ARG A 126 -6.94 5.09 -10.61
CA ARG A 126 -7.89 3.97 -10.78
C ARG A 126 -9.22 4.43 -11.38
N SER A 127 -9.73 5.58 -10.93
CA SER A 127 -10.96 6.15 -11.46
C SER A 127 -10.84 6.57 -12.92
N ASP A 128 -9.71 7.18 -13.31
CA ASP A 128 -9.48 7.66 -14.67
C ASP A 128 -9.29 6.51 -15.67
N CYS A 129 -8.88 5.34 -15.21
CA CYS A 129 -8.70 4.15 -16.06
C CYS A 129 -9.99 3.62 -16.70
N LYS A 130 -11.17 4.05 -16.25
CA LYS A 130 -12.47 3.67 -16.85
C LYS A 130 -12.57 4.00 -18.34
N ASP A 131 -11.88 5.07 -18.79
CA ASP A 131 -11.90 5.53 -20.18
C ASP A 131 -10.82 4.85 -21.06
N GLY A 132 -10.11 3.87 -20.49
CA GLY A 132 -9.08 3.08 -21.14
C GLY A 132 -7.69 3.71 -21.15
N TYR A 133 -6.66 2.88 -21.37
CA TYR A 133 -5.25 3.27 -21.27
C TYR A 133 -4.84 4.45 -22.16
N LYS A 134 -5.38 4.51 -23.40
CA LYS A 134 -5.02 5.54 -24.40
C LYS A 134 -5.43 6.96 -23.97
N ASN A 135 -6.45 7.08 -23.16
CA ASN A 135 -6.99 8.36 -22.69
C ASN A 135 -6.32 8.87 -21.39
N LEU A 136 -5.42 8.06 -20.80
CA LEU A 136 -4.75 8.42 -19.57
C LEU A 136 -3.68 9.50 -19.80
N LYS A 137 -3.79 10.58 -19.04
CA LYS A 137 -2.78 11.66 -19.03
C LYS A 137 -1.67 11.32 -18.03
N GLN A 138 -0.88 10.28 -18.32
CA GLN A 138 0.14 9.76 -17.40
C GLN A 138 1.14 10.82 -16.94
N PHE A 139 1.51 11.76 -17.81
CA PHE A 139 2.39 12.88 -17.46
C PHE A 139 1.87 13.66 -16.26
N ASN A 140 0.55 13.89 -16.14
CA ASN A 140 -0.03 14.62 -15.03
C ASN A 140 0.16 13.88 -13.70
N TYR A 141 0.08 12.55 -13.70
CA TYR A 141 0.27 11.76 -12.49
C TYR A 141 1.72 11.82 -12.00
N TYR A 142 2.69 11.69 -12.92
CA TYR A 142 4.10 11.86 -12.57
C TYR A 142 4.41 13.30 -12.13
N PHE A 143 3.80 14.30 -12.74
CA PHE A 143 3.96 15.69 -12.35
C PHE A 143 3.41 15.94 -10.93
N ILE A 144 2.19 15.45 -10.61
CA ILE A 144 1.61 15.58 -9.26
C ILE A 144 2.48 14.81 -8.24
N SER A 145 2.92 13.60 -8.59
CA SER A 145 3.81 12.83 -7.72
C SER A 145 5.11 13.57 -7.45
N SER A 146 5.72 14.22 -8.45
CA SER A 146 6.93 15.01 -8.26
C SER A 146 6.73 16.24 -7.38
N LEU A 147 5.55 16.89 -7.45
CA LEU A 147 5.20 17.98 -6.53
C LEU A 147 5.09 17.48 -5.08
N VAL A 148 4.49 16.30 -4.87
CA VAL A 148 4.42 15.68 -3.54
C VAL A 148 5.82 15.38 -3.00
N LEU A 149 6.71 14.82 -3.83
CA LEU A 149 8.11 14.56 -3.45
C LEU A 149 8.88 15.84 -3.14
N LEU A 150 8.61 16.92 -3.86
CA LEU A 150 9.18 18.23 -3.56
C LEU A 150 8.68 18.75 -2.19
N LEU A 151 7.39 18.59 -1.89
CA LEU A 151 6.84 18.93 -0.57
C LEU A 151 7.47 18.09 0.56
N TRP A 152 7.81 16.82 0.32
CA TRP A 152 8.59 16.05 1.29
C TRP A 152 9.92 16.73 1.58
N GLY A 153 10.67 17.11 0.52
CA GLY A 153 11.94 17.82 0.66
C GLY A 153 11.82 19.10 1.48
N LEU A 154 10.79 19.91 1.21
CA LEU A 154 10.53 21.15 1.93
C LEU A 154 10.11 20.92 3.39
N SER A 155 9.48 19.79 3.69
CA SER A 155 9.03 19.44 5.05
C SER A 155 10.10 18.80 5.94
N ILE A 156 11.27 18.41 5.40
CA ILE A 156 12.36 17.76 6.16
C ILE A 156 12.70 18.47 7.49
N PRO A 157 12.82 19.81 7.54
CA PRO A 157 13.14 20.50 8.79
C PRO A 157 12.10 20.31 9.90
N LEU A 158 10.86 19.95 9.54
CA LEU A 158 9.77 19.78 10.48
C LEU A 158 9.71 18.35 11.07
N TRP A 159 10.41 17.37 10.49
CA TRP A 159 10.27 15.96 10.89
C TRP A 159 10.86 15.68 12.27
N THR A 160 12.05 16.22 12.58
CA THR A 160 12.63 16.08 13.93
C THR A 160 11.76 16.72 15.01
N PRO A 161 11.30 17.99 14.87
CA PRO A 161 10.32 18.57 15.79
C PRO A 161 9.03 17.74 15.92
N PHE A 162 8.53 17.18 14.83
CA PHE A 162 7.33 16.32 14.87
C PHE A 162 7.56 15.10 15.76
N PHE A 163 8.66 14.36 15.61
CA PHE A 163 8.98 13.23 16.47
C PHE A 163 9.20 13.63 17.92
N GLN A 164 9.87 14.76 18.14
CA GLN A 164 10.23 15.20 19.48
C GLN A 164 9.04 15.75 20.26
N TYR A 165 8.23 16.62 19.65
CA TYR A 165 7.14 17.32 20.33
C TYR A 165 5.75 16.75 19.99
N GLY A 166 5.56 16.26 18.77
CA GLY A 166 4.29 15.67 18.34
C GLY A 166 4.09 14.25 18.89
N GLU A 167 5.12 13.42 18.80
CA GLU A 167 5.09 12.04 19.27
C GLU A 167 5.78 11.83 20.63
N ASN A 168 6.34 12.89 21.20
CA ASN A 168 7.02 12.89 22.50
C ASN A 168 8.15 11.84 22.61
N LEU A 169 8.99 11.72 21.59
CA LEU A 169 10.04 10.71 21.51
C LEU A 169 11.42 11.31 21.87
N ASN A 170 12.11 10.68 22.80
CA ASN A 170 13.46 11.11 23.22
C ASN A 170 14.54 10.85 22.16
N ASN A 171 14.32 9.85 21.29
CA ASN A 171 15.24 9.41 20.22
C ASN A 171 14.87 9.94 18.83
N ALA A 172 14.20 11.09 18.76
CA ALA A 172 13.72 11.73 17.54
C ALA A 172 14.78 11.85 16.43
N LYS A 173 16.05 12.15 16.80
CA LYS A 173 17.16 12.26 15.83
C LYS A 173 17.52 10.91 15.17
N GLU A 174 17.48 9.82 15.91
CA GLU A 174 17.76 8.48 15.38
C GLU A 174 16.69 8.05 14.39
N ILE A 175 15.41 8.27 14.76
CA ILE A 175 14.26 7.99 13.89
C ILE A 175 14.33 8.83 12.62
N PHE A 176 14.62 10.13 12.74
CA PHE A 176 14.82 11.02 11.61
C PHE A 176 15.90 10.49 10.64
N LEU A 177 17.04 10.01 11.15
CA LEU A 177 18.11 9.44 10.32
C LEU A 177 17.65 8.18 9.57
N ILE A 178 16.82 7.36 10.17
CA ILE A 178 16.23 6.17 9.51
C ILE A 178 15.29 6.63 8.39
N VAL A 179 14.41 7.61 8.65
CA VAL A 179 13.50 8.18 7.65
C VAL A 179 14.28 8.73 6.44
N ILE A 180 15.30 9.55 6.69
CA ILE A 180 16.13 10.14 5.62
C ILE A 180 16.81 9.06 4.76
N LYS A 181 17.26 7.97 5.37
CA LYS A 181 17.85 6.85 4.62
C LYS A 181 16.81 6.08 3.79
N LEU A 182 15.57 6.01 4.25
CA LEU A 182 14.48 5.29 3.57
C LEU A 182 13.85 6.12 2.43
N VAL A 183 13.71 7.43 2.60
CA VAL A 183 13.01 8.32 1.65
C VAL A 183 13.45 8.17 0.19
N PRO A 184 14.75 8.07 -0.17
CA PRO A 184 15.16 7.88 -1.55
C PRO A 184 14.54 6.64 -2.21
N PHE A 185 14.35 5.58 -1.45
CA PHE A 185 13.73 4.35 -1.93
C PHE A 185 12.21 4.48 -2.06
N TYR A 186 11.59 5.27 -1.19
CA TYR A 186 10.17 5.58 -1.31
C TYR A 186 9.84 6.48 -2.51
N ILE A 187 10.82 7.18 -3.09
CA ILE A 187 10.67 7.83 -4.39
C ILE A 187 10.45 6.75 -5.49
N ALA A 188 11.20 5.66 -5.44
CA ALA A 188 10.98 4.53 -6.35
C ALA A 188 9.58 3.91 -6.16
N TYR A 189 9.16 3.74 -4.91
CA TYR A 189 7.80 3.28 -4.59
C TYR A 189 6.72 4.21 -5.16
N ALA A 190 6.86 5.53 -5.02
CA ALA A 190 5.91 6.49 -5.58
C ALA A 190 5.81 6.39 -7.12
N GLY A 191 6.93 6.10 -7.78
CA GLY A 191 6.96 5.85 -9.23
C GLY A 191 6.22 4.55 -9.62
N SER A 192 6.49 3.44 -8.94
CA SER A 192 5.81 2.16 -9.20
C SER A 192 4.33 2.22 -8.89
N ALA A 193 3.93 2.93 -7.83
CA ALA A 193 2.53 3.07 -7.43
C ALA A 193 1.63 3.63 -8.55
N ILE A 194 2.15 4.52 -9.40
CA ILE A 194 1.41 5.03 -10.56
C ILE A 194 1.12 3.89 -11.55
N ILE A 195 2.13 3.08 -11.90
CA ILE A 195 2.01 1.99 -12.87
C ILE A 195 1.08 0.89 -12.33
N ASP A 196 1.27 0.52 -11.08
CA ASP A 196 0.49 -0.54 -10.41
C ASP A 196 -1.00 -0.17 -10.35
N ASN A 197 -1.30 1.10 -10.05
CA ASN A 197 -2.67 1.58 -10.00
C ASN A 197 -3.31 1.73 -11.38
N ILE A 198 -2.55 1.97 -12.43
CA ILE A 198 -3.03 1.86 -13.81
C ILE A 198 -3.43 0.39 -14.10
N PHE A 199 -2.62 -0.60 -13.75
CA PHE A 199 -2.97 -2.00 -13.94
C PHE A 199 -4.20 -2.42 -13.14
N ILE A 200 -4.33 -1.97 -11.90
CA ILE A 200 -5.53 -2.22 -11.08
C ILE A 200 -6.76 -1.60 -11.74
N GLY A 201 -6.69 -0.32 -12.11
CA GLY A 201 -7.81 0.40 -12.71
C GLY A 201 -8.27 -0.16 -14.05
N LEU A 202 -7.35 -0.73 -14.85
CA LEU A 202 -7.65 -1.42 -16.11
C LEU A 202 -8.09 -2.88 -15.91
N GLY A 203 -8.15 -3.40 -14.68
CA GLY A 203 -8.44 -4.80 -14.38
C GLY A 203 -7.36 -5.77 -14.84
N LYS A 204 -6.12 -5.29 -15.03
CA LYS A 204 -4.97 -6.10 -15.46
C LYS A 204 -4.11 -6.53 -14.26
N THR A 205 -4.74 -6.93 -13.19
CA THR A 205 -4.13 -7.25 -11.87
C THR A 205 -3.11 -8.39 -11.91
N ILE A 206 -3.07 -9.17 -13.00
CA ILE A 206 -2.06 -10.22 -13.20
C ILE A 206 -0.63 -9.65 -13.22
N TYR A 207 -0.41 -8.45 -13.76
CA TYR A 207 0.90 -7.82 -13.77
C TYR A 207 1.38 -7.53 -12.34
N ASN A 208 0.54 -6.91 -11.53
CA ASN A 208 0.87 -6.65 -10.13
C ASN A 208 1.12 -7.95 -9.34
N PHE A 209 0.39 -9.02 -9.66
CA PHE A 209 0.61 -10.33 -9.05
C PHE A 209 1.97 -10.93 -9.44
N ILE A 210 2.38 -10.84 -10.71
CA ILE A 210 3.71 -11.30 -11.17
C ILE A 210 4.80 -10.47 -10.49
N ASN A 211 4.64 -9.15 -10.42
CA ASN A 211 5.57 -8.27 -9.71
C ASN A 211 5.71 -8.69 -8.24
N SER A 212 4.60 -8.92 -7.55
CA SER A 212 4.58 -9.41 -6.17
C SER A 212 5.33 -10.74 -6.01
N ILE A 213 5.17 -11.70 -6.93
CA ILE A 213 5.93 -12.95 -6.93
C ILE A 213 7.43 -12.67 -7.04
N ILE A 214 7.84 -11.84 -7.98
CA ILE A 214 9.27 -11.53 -8.18
C ILE A 214 9.87 -10.87 -6.94
N VAL A 215 9.21 -9.86 -6.39
CA VAL A 215 9.73 -9.13 -5.24
C VAL A 215 9.70 -10.01 -3.99
N ASN A 216 8.60 -10.69 -3.71
CA ASN A 216 8.45 -11.43 -2.46
C ASN A 216 9.19 -12.76 -2.47
N LEU A 217 9.03 -13.59 -3.51
CA LEU A 217 9.63 -14.92 -3.52
C LEU A 217 11.07 -14.90 -4.00
N VAL A 218 11.39 -14.13 -5.04
CA VAL A 218 12.77 -14.10 -5.54
C VAL A 218 13.61 -13.16 -4.68
N TYR A 219 13.27 -11.88 -4.60
CA TYR A 219 14.11 -10.91 -3.90
C TYR A 219 14.15 -11.15 -2.38
N TYR A 220 13.02 -11.07 -1.67
CA TYR A 220 13.00 -11.29 -0.21
C TYR A 220 13.29 -12.74 0.16
N GLY A 221 12.93 -13.71 -0.70
CA GLY A 221 13.30 -15.11 -0.52
C GLY A 221 14.80 -15.34 -0.48
N ILE A 222 15.59 -14.69 -1.35
CA ILE A 222 17.06 -14.74 -1.32
C ILE A 222 17.59 -14.18 0.00
N PHE A 223 17.11 -12.99 0.44
CA PHE A 223 17.54 -12.43 1.73
C PHE A 223 17.18 -13.35 2.90
N TYR A 224 16.03 -14.00 2.87
CA TYR A 224 15.63 -14.95 3.90
C TYR A 224 16.52 -16.20 3.92
N LEU A 225 16.91 -16.72 2.75
CA LEU A 225 17.87 -17.83 2.65
C LEU A 225 19.25 -17.42 3.19
N LEU A 226 19.73 -16.22 2.87
CA LEU A 226 20.99 -15.69 3.40
C LEU A 226 20.94 -15.53 4.93
N TYR A 227 19.77 -15.19 5.47
CA TYR A 227 19.52 -15.18 6.91
C TYR A 227 19.60 -16.58 7.52
N LEU A 228 18.90 -17.56 6.94
CA LEU A 228 18.89 -18.94 7.45
C LEU A 228 20.28 -19.59 7.41
N THR A 229 21.06 -19.30 6.40
CA THR A 229 22.45 -19.80 6.25
C THR A 229 23.46 -19.02 7.08
N LYS A 230 23.04 -17.97 7.81
CA LYS A 230 23.89 -17.09 8.61
C LYS A 230 25.04 -16.41 7.82
N LEU A 231 24.86 -16.27 6.51
CA LEU A 231 25.84 -15.61 5.63
C LEU A 231 25.81 -14.09 5.78
N ILE A 232 24.68 -13.52 6.23
CA ILE A 232 24.52 -12.09 6.47
C ILE A 232 24.08 -11.87 7.91
N THR A 233 24.72 -10.90 8.58
CA THR A 233 24.27 -10.37 9.87
C THR A 233 23.37 -9.18 9.63
N PHE A 234 22.15 -9.21 10.18
CA PHE A 234 21.19 -8.13 10.05
C PHE A 234 21.48 -7.03 11.09
N ASN A 235 21.70 -5.84 10.59
CA ASN A 235 21.74 -4.59 11.35
C ASN A 235 20.77 -3.59 10.73
N MET A 236 20.56 -2.43 11.36
CA MET A 236 19.62 -1.42 10.86
C MET A 236 19.89 -0.99 9.42
N ASN A 237 21.16 -0.81 9.04
CA ASN A 237 21.49 -0.42 7.67
C ASN A 237 21.16 -1.53 6.67
N THR A 238 21.43 -2.79 7.01
CA THR A 238 21.09 -3.94 6.16
C THR A 238 19.57 -4.03 5.95
N ILE A 239 18.78 -3.78 7.00
CA ILE A 239 17.31 -3.74 6.91
C ILE A 239 16.85 -2.61 5.98
N ILE A 240 17.38 -1.40 6.16
CA ILE A 240 17.03 -0.24 5.32
C ILE A 240 17.37 -0.52 3.86
N LEU A 241 18.54 -1.08 3.57
CA LEU A 241 18.95 -1.41 2.21
C LEU A 241 18.11 -2.54 1.61
N MET A 242 17.81 -3.58 2.39
CA MET A 242 16.95 -4.68 1.95
C MET A 242 15.57 -4.16 1.52
N PHE A 243 14.91 -3.34 2.34
CA PHE A 243 13.63 -2.75 1.97
C PHE A 243 13.77 -1.79 0.79
N GLY A 244 14.77 -0.93 0.85
CA GLY A 244 15.01 0.07 -0.17
C GLY A 244 15.22 -0.54 -1.55
N PHE A 245 16.12 -1.49 -1.67
CA PHE A 245 16.34 -2.17 -2.95
C PHE A 245 15.14 -3.01 -3.40
N GLY A 246 14.34 -3.55 -2.47
CA GLY A 246 13.07 -4.19 -2.79
C GLY A 246 12.11 -3.26 -3.54
N MET A 247 12.02 -1.98 -3.13
CA MET A 247 11.21 -0.97 -3.82
C MET A 247 11.78 -0.62 -5.20
N VAL A 248 13.11 -0.58 -5.35
CA VAL A 248 13.76 -0.35 -6.64
C VAL A 248 13.50 -1.52 -7.59
N VAL A 249 13.63 -2.75 -7.13
CA VAL A 249 13.31 -3.96 -7.91
C VAL A 249 11.84 -3.93 -8.34
N HIS A 250 10.94 -3.60 -7.42
CA HIS A 250 9.52 -3.44 -7.72
C HIS A 250 9.29 -2.44 -8.86
N LEU A 251 9.88 -1.24 -8.78
CA LEU A 251 9.77 -0.23 -9.84
C LEU A 251 10.31 -0.74 -11.19
N ILE A 252 11.47 -1.40 -11.20
CA ILE A 252 12.07 -1.94 -12.42
C ILE A 252 11.11 -2.94 -13.07
N VAL A 253 10.54 -3.86 -12.29
CA VAL A 253 9.59 -4.86 -12.79
C VAL A 253 8.33 -4.17 -13.31
N SER A 254 7.74 -3.21 -12.58
CA SER A 254 6.56 -2.44 -13.02
C SER A 254 6.80 -1.74 -14.35
N VAL A 255 7.98 -1.11 -14.55
CA VAL A 255 8.35 -0.44 -15.81
C VAL A 255 8.48 -1.45 -16.97
N VAL A 256 9.09 -2.60 -16.73
CA VAL A 256 9.20 -3.66 -17.74
C VAL A 256 7.82 -4.18 -18.14
N GLU A 257 6.97 -4.46 -17.16
CA GLU A 257 5.59 -4.92 -17.39
C GLU A 257 4.77 -3.88 -18.16
N GLN A 258 4.92 -2.59 -17.85
CA GLN A 258 4.27 -1.51 -18.57
C GLN A 258 4.70 -1.47 -20.05
N LYS A 259 6.00 -1.61 -20.33
CA LYS A 259 6.51 -1.68 -21.70
C LYS A 259 5.94 -2.88 -22.47
N ILE A 260 5.90 -4.05 -21.84
CA ILE A 260 5.29 -5.26 -22.42
C ILE A 260 3.80 -5.04 -22.72
N PHE A 261 3.09 -4.42 -21.78
CA PHE A 261 1.66 -4.13 -21.96
C PHE A 261 1.41 -3.18 -23.12
N ILE A 262 2.18 -2.08 -23.22
CA ILE A 262 2.07 -1.10 -24.31
C ILE A 262 2.38 -1.75 -25.67
N SER A 263 3.42 -2.59 -25.77
CA SER A 263 3.75 -3.28 -27.01
C SER A 263 2.61 -4.18 -27.49
N LYS A 264 1.93 -4.88 -26.57
CA LYS A 264 0.77 -5.70 -26.92
C LYS A 264 -0.45 -4.90 -27.36
N LEU A 265 -0.66 -3.69 -26.83
CA LEU A 265 -1.72 -2.79 -27.28
C LEU A 265 -1.49 -2.34 -28.74
N ASN A 266 -0.27 -1.93 -29.05
CA ASN A 266 0.08 -1.48 -30.40
C ASN A 266 -0.04 -2.61 -31.44
N PHE A 267 0.26 -3.86 -31.08
CA PHE A 267 0.09 -5.03 -31.96
C PHE A 267 -1.37 -5.33 -32.26
N ASN A 268 -2.28 -5.12 -31.31
CA ASN A 268 -3.71 -5.37 -31.50
C ASN A 268 -4.37 -4.30 -32.40
N ASP A 269 -3.85 -3.06 -32.39
CA ASP A 269 -4.33 -1.98 -33.24
C ASP A 269 -3.89 -2.15 -34.74
N ILE A 270 -2.85 -2.93 -35.01
CA ILE A 270 -2.36 -3.20 -36.38
C ILE A 270 -3.13 -4.38 -37.05
N LYS A 271 -3.89 -5.16 -36.24
CA LYS A 271 -4.66 -6.32 -36.71
C LYS A 271 -6.15 -6.03 -37.00
N ILE A 272 -6.56 -4.77 -37.00
CA ILE A 272 -7.86 -4.28 -37.48
C ILE A 272 -7.63 -3.53 -38.77
#